data_26e63b0ca5a777c2f1f4d40eae0d58c5
#
_entry.id   26e63b0ca5a777c2f1f4d40eae0d58c5
#
_cell.length_a   1.000
_cell.length_b   1.000
_cell.length_c   1.000
_cell.angle_alpha   90.00
_cell.angle_beta   90.00
_cell.angle_gamma   90.00
#
_symmetry.space_group_name_H-M   'P 1'
#
loop_
_entity.id
_entity.type
_entity.pdbx_description
1 polymer ?
#
loop_
_entity_poly.entity_id
_entity_poly.type
_entity_poly.pdbx_seq_one_letter_code
_entity_poly.pdbx_strand_id
1 'polypeptide(L)'
;MALKGAERAALLIVNAPVECVVGGYRSAVEKLVEGLGCVFLPLQGVSTVHFPAAKLVEKQYKDLHLFPTRAPKGIRYYSGAFGKSYEVTRESAAESITTQAIRSVNFAALIKTAYEDGVRTFIEMGPQGSCTRMIGKILGPLTHNARSVDSRGLDDVSGVLKTLAFLIAERIPVDLK
;
A
#
# COMPACT_ATOMS: atom_id res chain seq x y z
N MET A 1 -2.14 -14.22 -15.28
CA MET A 1 -1.68 -14.87 -16.54
C MET A 1 -2.03 -14.06 -17.81
N ALA A 2 -3.01 -13.17 -17.77
CA ALA A 2 -3.46 -12.37 -18.92
C ALA A 2 -2.53 -11.22 -19.39
N LEU A 3 -1.47 -10.89 -18.65
CA LEU A 3 -0.57 -9.76 -18.98
C LEU A 3 0.67 -10.13 -19.82
N LYS A 4 0.86 -11.41 -20.14
CA LYS A 4 1.92 -11.83 -21.06
C LYS A 4 1.51 -11.49 -22.48
N GLY A 5 1.99 -10.37 -23.00
CA GLY A 5 1.74 -9.91 -24.38
C GLY A 5 1.16 -8.50 -24.51
N ALA A 6 0.75 -7.87 -23.41
CA ALA A 6 0.31 -6.50 -23.42
C ALA A 6 1.52 -5.57 -23.14
N GLU A 7 2.37 -5.34 -24.12
CA GLU A 7 3.55 -4.45 -24.01
C GLU A 7 3.24 -3.02 -23.54
N ARG A 8 1.94 -2.67 -23.43
CA ARG A 8 1.45 -1.32 -23.13
C ARG A 8 0.48 -1.24 -21.96
N ALA A 9 0.20 -2.36 -21.27
CA ALA A 9 -0.57 -2.41 -20.03
C ALA A 9 0.14 -3.29 -19.02
N ALA A 10 0.08 -2.93 -17.74
CA ALA A 10 0.75 -3.64 -16.66
C ALA A 10 -0.11 -3.68 -15.39
N LEU A 11 0.11 -4.70 -14.58
CA LEU A 11 -0.37 -4.75 -13.21
C LEU A 11 0.47 -3.79 -12.37
N LEU A 12 -0.17 -2.77 -11.80
CA LEU A 12 0.50 -1.75 -10.98
C LEU A 12 0.43 -2.10 -9.49
N ILE A 13 -0.76 -2.44 -9.00
CA ILE A 13 -0.95 -2.74 -7.58
C ILE A 13 -1.90 -3.95 -7.44
N VAL A 14 -1.57 -4.87 -6.55
CA VAL A 14 -2.51 -5.86 -6.02
C VAL A 14 -3.01 -5.35 -4.67
N ASN A 15 -4.23 -4.82 -4.64
CA ASN A 15 -4.85 -4.25 -3.45
C ASN A 15 -5.38 -5.33 -2.50
N ALA A 16 -6.05 -6.33 -3.05
CA ALA A 16 -6.67 -7.43 -2.32
C ALA A 16 -6.79 -8.66 -3.25
N PRO A 17 -7.20 -9.84 -2.76
CA PRO A 17 -7.26 -11.06 -3.57
C PRO A 17 -8.04 -10.93 -4.89
N VAL A 18 -9.06 -10.08 -4.92
CA VAL A 18 -9.93 -9.86 -6.09
C VAL A 18 -9.95 -8.40 -6.56
N GLU A 19 -8.95 -7.61 -6.17
CA GLU A 19 -8.89 -6.18 -6.48
C GLU A 19 -7.46 -5.77 -6.82
N CYS A 20 -7.28 -5.22 -8.02
CA CYS A 20 -5.98 -4.74 -8.47
C CYS A 20 -6.11 -3.43 -9.25
N VAL A 21 -4.99 -2.76 -9.45
CA VAL A 21 -4.87 -1.60 -10.33
C VAL A 21 -4.03 -2.01 -11.53
N VAL A 22 -4.55 -1.75 -12.72
CA VAL A 22 -3.83 -1.88 -13.97
C VAL A 22 -3.63 -0.51 -14.60
N GLY A 23 -2.55 -0.32 -15.30
CA GLY A 23 -2.23 0.95 -15.95
C GLY A 23 -1.37 0.76 -17.18
N GLY A 24 -1.25 1.84 -17.96
CA GLY A 24 -0.51 1.83 -19.21
C GLY A 24 -1.16 2.74 -20.26
N TYR A 25 -1.02 2.41 -21.51
CA TYR A 25 -1.73 3.13 -22.58
C TYR A 25 -3.22 2.87 -22.49
N ARG A 26 -4.03 3.93 -22.56
CA ARG A 26 -5.49 3.86 -22.39
C ARG A 26 -6.13 2.74 -23.21
N SER A 27 -5.88 2.70 -24.51
CA SER A 27 -6.45 1.69 -25.41
C SER A 27 -6.05 0.26 -25.08
N ALA A 28 -4.84 0.05 -24.54
CA ALA A 28 -4.38 -1.27 -24.12
C ALA A 28 -5.04 -1.71 -22.81
N VAL A 29 -5.24 -0.78 -21.88
CA VAL A 29 -5.91 -1.05 -20.60
C VAL A 29 -7.40 -1.32 -20.84
N GLU A 30 -8.09 -0.50 -21.64
CA GLU A 30 -9.50 -0.69 -22.00
C GLU A 30 -9.72 -2.07 -22.63
N LYS A 31 -8.92 -2.43 -23.64
CA LYS A 31 -8.98 -3.76 -24.27
C LYS A 31 -8.73 -4.91 -23.29
N LEU A 32 -7.77 -4.74 -22.35
CA LEU A 32 -7.49 -5.74 -21.32
C LEU A 32 -8.70 -5.93 -20.41
N VAL A 33 -9.29 -4.84 -19.94
CA VAL A 33 -10.41 -4.87 -18.98
C VAL A 33 -11.68 -5.45 -19.64
N GLU A 34 -11.97 -5.08 -20.89
CA GLU A 34 -13.06 -5.67 -21.68
C GLU A 34 -12.88 -7.18 -21.82
N GLY A 35 -11.66 -7.64 -22.12
CA GLY A 35 -11.35 -9.07 -22.26
C GLY A 35 -11.43 -9.88 -20.96
N LEU A 36 -11.32 -9.21 -19.80
CA LEU A 36 -11.44 -9.86 -18.48
C LEU A 36 -12.89 -9.97 -18.00
N GLY A 37 -13.83 -9.22 -18.58
CA GLY A 37 -15.24 -9.22 -18.17
C GLY A 37 -15.46 -8.80 -16.71
N CYS A 38 -14.57 -7.99 -16.15
CA CYS A 38 -14.62 -7.53 -14.76
C CYS A 38 -15.18 -6.11 -14.66
N VAL A 39 -15.71 -5.77 -13.48
CA VAL A 39 -16.08 -4.37 -13.17
C VAL A 39 -14.80 -3.57 -12.99
N PHE A 40 -14.70 -2.41 -13.63
CA PHE A 40 -13.58 -1.49 -13.48
C PHE A 40 -14.03 -0.04 -13.28
N LEU A 41 -13.17 0.72 -12.62
CA LEU A 41 -13.35 2.16 -12.43
C LEU A 41 -12.10 2.88 -12.97
N PRO A 42 -12.26 3.80 -13.94
CA PRO A 42 -11.13 4.59 -14.41
C PRO A 42 -10.66 5.56 -13.34
N LEU A 43 -9.36 5.55 -13.03
CA LEU A 43 -8.73 6.53 -12.15
C LEU A 43 -8.30 7.73 -12.99
N GLN A 44 -8.77 8.91 -12.62
CA GLN A 44 -8.41 10.16 -13.28
C GLN A 44 -7.31 10.88 -12.51
N GLY A 45 -6.48 11.66 -13.21
CA GLY A 45 -5.44 12.50 -12.60
C GLY A 45 -4.24 11.73 -12.02
N VAL A 46 -4.14 10.43 -12.28
CA VAL A 46 -3.01 9.61 -11.82
C VAL A 46 -1.95 9.53 -12.92
N SER A 47 -0.73 9.91 -12.57
CA SER A 47 0.42 9.72 -13.44
C SER A 47 0.95 8.28 -13.37
N THR A 48 1.84 7.92 -14.30
CA THR A 48 2.45 6.60 -14.38
C THR A 48 3.38 6.34 -13.19
N VAL A 49 2.88 5.64 -12.18
CA VAL A 49 3.64 5.12 -11.04
C VAL A 49 3.52 3.59 -11.01
N HIS A 50 4.44 2.94 -10.33
CA HIS A 50 4.52 1.46 -10.26
C HIS A 50 4.67 0.79 -11.63
N PHE A 51 5.27 1.51 -12.58
CA PHE A 51 5.35 1.11 -13.98
C PHE A 51 6.79 1.16 -14.51
N PRO A 52 7.21 0.18 -15.34
CA PRO A 52 8.60 0.10 -15.82
C PRO A 52 9.12 1.32 -16.59
N ALA A 53 8.23 2.16 -17.15
CA ALA A 53 8.67 3.38 -17.84
C ALA A 53 9.43 4.35 -16.91
N ALA A 54 9.16 4.33 -15.60
CA ALA A 54 9.88 5.12 -14.62
C ALA A 54 11.36 4.70 -14.43
N LYS A 55 11.78 3.54 -14.97
CA LYS A 55 13.19 3.11 -14.95
C LYS A 55 14.14 4.08 -15.67
N LEU A 56 13.65 4.85 -16.60
CA LEU A 56 14.47 5.84 -17.32
C LEU A 56 15.09 6.90 -16.38
N VAL A 57 14.44 7.15 -15.24
CA VAL A 57 14.88 8.13 -14.25
C VAL A 57 15.21 7.48 -12.90
N GLU A 58 15.39 6.15 -12.86
CA GLU A 58 15.60 5.38 -11.63
C GLU A 58 16.74 5.92 -10.78
N LYS A 59 17.90 6.17 -11.39
CA LYS A 59 19.07 6.68 -10.67
C LYS A 59 18.82 8.06 -10.07
N GLN A 60 18.30 8.98 -10.85
CA GLN A 60 18.00 10.35 -10.41
C GLN A 60 16.93 10.34 -9.32
N TYR A 61 15.92 9.52 -9.49
CA TYR A 61 14.84 9.37 -8.50
C TYR A 61 15.37 8.79 -7.19
N LYS A 62 16.25 7.77 -7.24
CA LYS A 62 16.89 7.21 -6.06
C LYS A 62 17.78 8.24 -5.35
N ASP A 63 18.59 8.99 -6.11
CA ASP A 63 19.48 10.00 -5.57
C ASP A 63 18.71 11.10 -4.81
N LEU A 64 17.50 11.46 -5.26
CA LEU A 64 16.60 12.41 -4.57
C LEU A 64 16.10 11.90 -3.21
N HIS A 65 16.13 10.60 -2.96
CA HIS A 65 15.64 9.97 -1.72
C HIS A 65 16.75 9.54 -0.77
N LEU A 66 18.02 9.83 -1.09
CA LEU A 66 19.17 9.50 -0.25
C LEU A 66 19.33 10.52 0.89
N PHE A 67 18.38 10.52 1.83
CA PHE A 67 18.44 11.37 3.03
C PHE A 67 19.12 10.65 4.19
N PRO A 68 19.76 11.39 5.14
CA PRO A 68 20.19 10.83 6.41
C PRO A 68 19.01 10.15 7.09
N THR A 69 19.11 8.86 7.33
CA THR A 69 17.99 8.04 7.81
C THR A 69 18.44 7.25 9.06
N ARG A 70 17.62 7.32 10.11
CA ARG A 70 17.83 6.58 11.36
C ARG A 70 16.52 5.93 11.78
N ALA A 71 16.50 4.60 11.84
CA ALA A 71 15.37 3.87 12.36
C ALA A 71 15.33 3.96 13.90
N PRO A 72 14.19 4.29 14.53
CA PRO A 72 13.97 4.12 15.95
C PRO A 72 14.16 2.66 16.37
N LYS A 73 14.73 2.42 17.55
CA LYS A 73 14.89 1.08 18.11
C LYS A 73 13.51 0.45 18.40
N GLY A 74 13.38 -0.84 18.15
CA GLY A 74 12.17 -1.61 18.46
C GLY A 74 11.02 -1.44 17.46
N ILE A 75 11.19 -0.65 16.40
CA ILE A 75 10.21 -0.49 15.33
C ILE A 75 10.64 -1.35 14.13
N ARG A 76 9.71 -2.18 13.64
CA ARG A 76 9.90 -2.96 12.42
C ARG A 76 9.24 -2.22 11.25
N TYR A 77 9.98 -2.06 10.17
CA TYR A 77 9.52 -1.41 8.96
C TYR A 77 9.19 -2.42 7.88
N TYR A 78 8.07 -2.24 7.21
CA TYR A 78 7.65 -3.05 6.08
C TYR A 78 7.63 -2.21 4.80
N SER A 79 8.01 -2.82 3.68
CA SER A 79 8.03 -2.16 2.39
C SER A 79 7.06 -2.81 1.42
N GLY A 80 6.20 -2.01 0.82
CA GLY A 80 5.35 -2.42 -0.29
C GLY A 80 6.14 -2.88 -1.52
N ALA A 81 7.37 -2.35 -1.69
CA ALA A 81 8.27 -2.76 -2.75
C ALA A 81 8.84 -4.16 -2.53
N PHE A 82 9.16 -4.49 -1.28
CA PHE A 82 9.79 -5.77 -0.93
C PHE A 82 8.79 -6.83 -0.48
N GLY A 83 7.56 -6.44 -0.14
CA GLY A 83 6.52 -7.33 0.38
C GLY A 83 6.84 -7.92 1.76
N LYS A 84 7.82 -7.35 2.48
CA LYS A 84 8.32 -7.84 3.78
C LYS A 84 8.95 -6.73 4.61
N SER A 85 9.30 -7.06 5.85
CA SER A 85 10.11 -6.19 6.70
C SER A 85 11.54 -6.06 6.18
N TYR A 86 12.18 -4.92 6.47
CA TYR A 86 13.55 -4.65 6.08
C TYR A 86 14.27 -3.78 7.10
N GLU A 87 15.59 -3.85 7.13
CA GLU A 87 16.42 -2.95 7.92
C GLU A 87 16.49 -1.58 7.23
N VAL A 88 16.12 -0.54 7.96
CA VAL A 88 16.08 0.83 7.44
C VAL A 88 17.44 1.48 7.57
N THR A 89 18.05 1.71 6.42
CA THR A 89 19.24 2.54 6.25
C THR A 89 18.94 3.64 5.23
N ARG A 90 19.86 4.57 5.05
CA ARG A 90 19.77 5.59 3.99
C ARG A 90 19.56 4.98 2.61
N GLU A 91 20.31 3.94 2.30
CA GLU A 91 20.31 3.25 1.01
C GLU A 91 19.06 2.39 0.84
N SER A 92 18.68 1.61 1.84
CA SER A 92 17.52 0.71 1.78
C SER A 92 16.19 1.47 1.77
N ALA A 93 16.11 2.62 2.43
CA ALA A 93 14.94 3.50 2.38
C ALA A 93 14.76 4.08 0.96
N ALA A 94 15.84 4.63 0.38
CA ALA A 94 15.84 5.13 -0.99
C ALA A 94 15.51 4.04 -2.00
N GLU A 95 16.06 2.83 -1.82
CA GLU A 95 15.77 1.66 -2.66
C GLU A 95 14.30 1.25 -2.57
N SER A 96 13.73 1.21 -1.36
CA SER A 96 12.31 0.89 -1.15
C SER A 96 11.40 1.84 -1.91
N ILE A 97 11.64 3.15 -1.79
CA ILE A 97 10.86 4.20 -2.47
C ILE A 97 11.01 4.08 -3.99
N THR A 98 12.24 3.92 -4.47
CA THR A 98 12.54 3.81 -5.90
C THR A 98 11.90 2.57 -6.51
N THR A 99 12.02 1.44 -5.85
CA THR A 99 11.45 0.17 -6.33
C THR A 99 9.92 0.25 -6.41
N GLN A 100 9.24 0.91 -5.48
CA GLN A 100 7.80 1.16 -5.58
C GLN A 100 7.43 1.99 -6.81
N ALA A 101 8.25 2.97 -7.18
CA ALA A 101 7.98 3.81 -8.34
C ALA A 101 8.06 3.05 -9.67
N ILE A 102 8.96 2.07 -9.78
CA ILE A 102 9.30 1.38 -11.03
C ILE A 102 8.75 -0.04 -11.17
N ARG A 103 8.20 -0.61 -10.09
CA ARG A 103 7.64 -1.98 -10.07
C ARG A 103 6.26 -2.01 -9.46
N SER A 104 5.51 -3.05 -9.78
CA SER A 104 4.22 -3.31 -9.14
C SER A 104 4.37 -3.55 -7.64
N VAL A 105 3.36 -3.08 -6.89
CA VAL A 105 3.26 -3.27 -5.44
C VAL A 105 2.22 -4.35 -5.14
N ASN A 106 2.56 -5.26 -4.23
CA ASN A 106 1.62 -6.28 -3.76
C ASN A 106 1.26 -6.02 -2.28
N PHE A 107 0.23 -5.19 -2.07
CA PHE A 107 -0.25 -4.85 -0.75
C PHE A 107 -0.84 -6.07 -0.03
N ALA A 108 -1.52 -6.95 -0.77
CA ALA A 108 -2.09 -8.16 -0.18
C ALA A 108 -1.01 -9.10 0.39
N ALA A 109 0.12 -9.27 -0.30
CA ALA A 109 1.26 -10.05 0.20
C ALA A 109 1.88 -9.38 1.43
N LEU A 110 2.07 -8.05 1.40
CA LEU A 110 2.63 -7.30 2.52
C LEU A 110 1.82 -7.46 3.81
N ILE A 111 0.49 -7.34 3.72
CA ILE A 111 -0.40 -7.50 4.88
C ILE A 111 -0.36 -8.93 5.43
N LYS A 112 -0.32 -9.95 4.56
CA LYS A 112 -0.17 -11.34 4.98
C LYS A 112 1.15 -11.56 5.71
N THR A 113 2.26 -11.06 5.17
CA THR A 113 3.56 -11.14 5.82
C THR A 113 3.57 -10.46 7.19
N ALA A 114 3.00 -9.26 7.30
CA ALA A 114 2.89 -8.56 8.59
C ALA A 114 2.04 -9.37 9.59
N TYR A 115 0.95 -9.99 9.13
CA TYR A 115 0.11 -10.84 9.96
C TYR A 115 0.86 -12.12 10.43
N GLU A 116 1.61 -12.77 9.55
CA GLU A 116 2.46 -13.92 9.87
C GLU A 116 3.56 -13.56 10.88
N ASP A 117 4.09 -12.34 10.80
CA ASP A 117 5.05 -11.76 11.75
C ASP A 117 4.41 -11.37 13.11
N GLY A 118 3.12 -11.62 13.32
CA GLY A 118 2.41 -11.41 14.57
C GLY A 118 1.61 -10.11 14.67
N VAL A 119 1.56 -9.27 13.62
CA VAL A 119 0.72 -8.06 13.64
C VAL A 119 -0.76 -8.47 13.65
N ARG A 120 -1.55 -7.88 14.56
CA ARG A 120 -2.98 -8.15 14.70
C ARG A 120 -3.82 -6.87 14.65
N THR A 121 -3.23 -5.73 14.96
CA THR A 121 -3.89 -4.43 14.93
C THR A 121 -3.22 -3.53 13.90
N PHE A 122 -4.04 -2.99 13.01
CA PHE A 122 -3.62 -2.12 11.91
C PHE A 122 -4.29 -0.76 12.06
N ILE A 123 -3.49 0.31 12.05
CA ILE A 123 -3.99 1.68 12.07
C ILE A 123 -3.62 2.35 10.74
N GLU A 124 -4.63 2.78 10.01
CA GLU A 124 -4.45 3.54 8.78
C GLU A 124 -4.43 5.03 9.11
N MET A 125 -3.31 5.69 8.83
CA MET A 125 -3.15 7.14 9.01
C MET A 125 -3.59 7.94 7.78
N GLY A 126 -3.87 7.26 6.68
CA GLY A 126 -4.25 7.85 5.40
C GLY A 126 -5.74 8.14 5.28
N PRO A 127 -6.14 8.87 4.21
CA PRO A 127 -7.51 9.34 4.07
C PRO A 127 -8.49 8.22 3.66
N GLN A 128 -9.72 8.32 4.17
CA GLN A 128 -10.91 7.59 3.72
C GLN A 128 -10.99 6.09 4.02
N GLY A 129 -10.02 5.49 4.72
CA GLY A 129 -10.11 4.09 5.18
C GLY A 129 -9.97 3.02 4.08
N SER A 130 -9.26 3.33 2.99
CA SER A 130 -9.09 2.40 1.87
C SER A 130 -8.23 1.18 2.24
N CYS A 131 -7.13 1.39 2.96
CA CYS A 131 -6.28 0.29 3.44
C CYS A 131 -7.00 -0.58 4.48
N THR A 132 -7.74 0.04 5.39
CA THR A 132 -8.58 -0.67 6.38
C THR A 132 -9.55 -1.62 5.69
N ARG A 133 -10.24 -1.17 4.65
CA ARG A 133 -11.13 -2.00 3.83
C ARG A 133 -10.38 -3.15 3.14
N MET A 134 -9.23 -2.86 2.56
CA MET A 134 -8.39 -3.87 1.89
C MET A 134 -7.87 -4.92 2.87
N ILE A 135 -7.41 -4.51 4.07
CA ILE A 135 -6.93 -5.41 5.12
C ILE A 135 -8.04 -6.39 5.51
N GLY A 136 -9.26 -5.91 5.73
CA GLY A 136 -10.41 -6.78 6.00
C GLY A 136 -10.67 -7.81 4.90
N LYS A 137 -10.54 -7.41 3.61
CA LYS A 137 -10.66 -8.35 2.47
C LYS A 137 -9.51 -9.35 2.39
N ILE A 138 -8.29 -8.94 2.76
CA ILE A 138 -7.08 -9.77 2.68
C ILE A 138 -7.08 -10.83 3.78
N LEU A 139 -7.36 -10.42 5.01
CA LEU A 139 -7.31 -11.29 6.18
C LEU A 139 -8.61 -12.06 6.40
N GLY A 140 -9.75 -11.54 5.91
CA GLY A 140 -11.04 -12.24 5.98
C GLY A 140 -11.41 -12.67 7.40
N PRO A 141 -11.62 -13.99 7.65
CA PRO A 141 -12.04 -14.49 8.96
C PRO A 141 -10.90 -14.59 10.00
N LEU A 142 -9.67 -14.27 9.61
CA LEU A 142 -8.53 -14.30 10.54
C LEU A 142 -8.70 -13.21 11.60
N THR A 143 -8.41 -13.51 12.85
CA THR A 143 -8.54 -12.56 13.97
C THR A 143 -7.60 -11.38 13.77
N HIS A 144 -8.15 -10.20 13.52
CA HIS A 144 -7.43 -8.95 13.38
C HIS A 144 -8.33 -7.75 13.66
N ASN A 145 -7.73 -6.62 13.91
CA ASN A 145 -8.37 -5.32 14.00
C ASN A 145 -7.75 -4.36 12.97
N ALA A 146 -8.59 -3.65 12.25
CA ALA A 146 -8.14 -2.60 11.33
C ALA A 146 -9.01 -1.36 11.46
N ARG A 147 -8.39 -0.19 11.60
CA ARG A 147 -9.10 1.08 11.79
C ARG A 147 -8.37 2.21 11.07
N SER A 148 -9.13 3.08 10.45
CA SER A 148 -8.64 4.34 9.90
C SER A 148 -8.86 5.46 10.90
N VAL A 149 -7.86 6.33 11.06
CA VAL A 149 -7.96 7.59 11.83
C VAL A 149 -8.86 8.57 11.08
N ASP A 150 -8.70 8.64 9.77
CA ASP A 150 -9.52 9.47 8.89
C ASP A 150 -10.46 8.58 8.06
N SER A 151 -11.74 8.61 8.38
CA SER A 151 -12.78 7.83 7.70
C SER A 151 -13.78 8.77 7.04
N ARG A 152 -14.24 8.41 5.85
CA ARG A 152 -15.20 9.21 5.09
C ARG A 152 -16.45 9.55 5.91
N GLY A 153 -16.76 10.83 5.97
CA GLY A 153 -17.94 11.34 6.71
C GLY A 153 -17.72 11.54 8.20
N LEU A 154 -16.50 11.43 8.67
CA LEU A 154 -16.09 11.69 10.04
C LEU A 154 -15.19 12.93 10.05
N ASP A 155 -15.39 13.84 11.02
CA ASP A 155 -14.46 14.95 11.24
C ASP A 155 -13.17 14.46 11.91
N ASP A 156 -12.09 15.19 11.72
CA ASP A 156 -10.73 14.78 12.13
C ASP A 156 -10.61 14.52 13.64
N VAL A 157 -11.24 15.37 14.47
CA VAL A 157 -11.21 15.23 15.93
C VAL A 157 -11.92 13.94 16.36
N SER A 158 -13.13 13.73 15.85
CA SER A 158 -13.88 12.49 16.09
C SER A 158 -13.13 11.26 15.61
N GLY A 159 -12.42 11.36 14.47
CA GLY A 159 -11.56 10.28 13.94
C GLY A 159 -10.46 9.89 14.91
N VAL A 160 -9.72 10.87 15.40
CA VAL A 160 -8.65 10.67 16.40
C VAL A 160 -9.21 10.09 17.69
N LEU A 161 -10.25 10.72 18.27
CA LEU A 161 -10.85 10.28 19.55
C LEU A 161 -11.38 8.85 19.48
N LYS A 162 -12.04 8.48 18.39
CA LYS A 162 -12.53 7.11 18.18
C LYS A 162 -11.38 6.11 18.00
N THR A 163 -10.28 6.54 17.41
CA THR A 163 -9.09 5.68 17.28
C THR A 163 -8.41 5.48 18.62
N LEU A 164 -8.28 6.53 19.45
CA LEU A 164 -7.76 6.41 20.82
C LEU A 164 -8.64 5.50 21.68
N ALA A 165 -9.95 5.69 21.64
CA ALA A 165 -10.89 4.83 22.34
C ALA A 165 -10.79 3.36 21.91
N PHE A 166 -10.61 3.11 20.61
CA PHE A 166 -10.35 1.77 20.08
C PHE A 166 -9.06 1.17 20.63
N LEU A 167 -7.94 1.92 20.60
CA LEU A 167 -6.65 1.45 21.13
C LEU A 167 -6.75 1.10 22.62
N ILE A 168 -7.44 1.92 23.42
CA ILE A 168 -7.68 1.65 24.85
C ILE A 168 -8.51 0.37 25.01
N ALA A 169 -9.59 0.18 24.24
CA ALA A 169 -10.42 -1.02 24.28
C ALA A 169 -9.64 -2.30 23.94
N GLU A 170 -8.68 -2.19 23.00
CA GLU A 170 -7.76 -3.27 22.63
C GLU A 170 -6.58 -3.42 23.60
N ARG A 171 -6.56 -2.66 24.70
CA ARG A 171 -5.49 -2.64 25.72
C ARG A 171 -4.11 -2.28 25.17
N ILE A 172 -4.07 -1.49 24.10
CA ILE A 172 -2.84 -0.94 23.55
C ILE A 172 -2.50 0.33 24.35
N PRO A 173 -1.31 0.43 24.91
CA PRO A 173 -0.90 1.61 25.67
C PRO A 173 -0.97 2.88 24.81
N VAL A 174 -1.65 3.91 25.29
CA VAL A 174 -1.68 5.24 24.68
C VAL A 174 -1.30 6.29 25.71
N ASP A 175 -0.55 7.31 25.28
CA ASP A 175 -0.28 8.49 26.10
C ASP A 175 -1.31 9.56 25.74
N LEU A 176 -2.08 9.98 26.74
CA LEU A 176 -3.14 11.00 26.59
C LEU A 176 -2.72 12.36 27.19
N LYS A 177 -1.44 12.55 27.49
CA LYS A 177 -0.92 13.80 28.05
C LYS A 177 -0.51 14.76 26.97
#